data_5dd6d933b620be61389b95453ff87ff3
#
_entry.id   5dd6d933b620be61389b95453ff87ff3
#
_cell.length_a   1.000
_cell.length_b   1.000
_cell.length_c   1.000
_cell.angle_alpha   90.00
_cell.angle_beta   90.00
_cell.angle_gamma   90.00
#
_symmetry.space_group_name_H-M   'P 1'
#
loop_
_entity.id
_entity.type
_entity.pdbx_description
1 polymer ?
#
loop_
_entity_poly.entity_id
_entity_poly.type
_entity_poly.pdbx_seq_one_letter_code
_entity_poly.pdbx_strand_id
1 'polypeptide(L)'
;MKNGRVTAIRECQYLGKIPASKTHEPAQVSRGGAEGSGRQNPMSRKRFEQFRVVPFALLLWASAAFAQAPPQRPLPKPIPVPITNITVDGNEAMFTTMCALYASGFDSEVSADHWSAFRAQLRERLRQQQGPAVEAMREFYRQHESRDTGEMLSRYIWFGIVAGPAPKFQPVLRRDELPPEVLTLEGFSEILSSYYTEQKIGQLWRQVQPFYNQEIDRLHDPISQIVLVANAYLRQLADPGQPRTFKIIVEPLVGRITNVRNYGDHYSIILSGSEEIPIDVVRHAYLHFLLDPLPLMYSHVIVVKRPVYDVAAKAPRLPPDLKDDFSSWFAECTVRAVELKLRNLAPSEREVALGRNDADGYVLVRPIFDGLTAYEKSEPSMRNYYPDLVRAIDVKTEVARDNTLQFAAAESNEPEGQLAGEVVRPKRRAPADLPSDPDAIAQLTAGERFIADRNPRAAETAFKAVLAKYPEQDRAWYGLGLVALLDHDGDKAIEIFGRLTSANRTASEDPMILAWSHVYLARVLNAEGELEKSKSEYQAALAVQGAPAKAHEAAQKELGDLDLRKPAERP
;
A
#
# COMPACT_ATOMS: atom_id res chain seq x y z
N MET A 1 2.95 23.62 10.89
CA MET A 1 3.77 22.73 10.07
C MET A 1 3.00 21.43 9.95
N LYS A 2 2.37 21.19 8.82
CA LYS A 2 1.48 20.03 8.61
C LYS A 2 2.31 18.90 8.01
N ASN A 3 2.54 17.86 8.79
CA ASN A 3 3.26 16.68 8.33
C ASN A 3 2.39 15.87 7.40
N GLY A 4 2.81 15.74 6.14
CA GLY A 4 2.26 14.78 5.20
C GLY A 4 2.42 13.36 5.76
N ARG A 5 1.35 12.60 5.74
CA ARG A 5 1.30 11.27 6.36
C ARG A 5 1.93 10.25 5.42
N VAL A 6 3.10 9.77 5.78
CA VAL A 6 3.70 8.59 5.17
C VAL A 6 3.21 7.38 5.96
N THR A 7 2.37 6.57 5.35
CA THR A 7 2.05 5.24 5.86
C THR A 7 2.94 4.26 5.12
N ALA A 8 4.13 3.96 5.66
CA ALA A 8 4.94 2.87 5.14
C ALA A 8 4.31 1.57 5.64
N ILE A 9 3.85 0.75 4.71
CA ILE A 9 3.53 -0.64 5.01
C ILE A 9 4.88 -1.32 5.20
N ARG A 10 5.12 -1.86 6.39
CA ARG A 10 6.32 -2.64 6.67
C ARG A 10 6.48 -3.73 5.64
N GLU A 11 7.71 -4.03 5.32
CA GLU A 11 8.10 -5.22 4.59
C GLU A 11 7.31 -6.41 5.10
N CYS A 12 6.60 -7.08 4.20
CA CYS A 12 5.91 -8.32 4.49
C CYS A 12 6.95 -9.46 4.62
N GLN A 13 7.93 -9.33 5.53
CA GLN A 13 8.93 -10.37 5.82
C GLN A 13 8.31 -11.63 6.42
N TYR A 14 7.08 -11.52 6.94
CA TYR A 14 6.41 -12.63 7.60
C TYR A 14 5.76 -13.67 6.68
N LEU A 15 5.60 -13.39 5.37
CA LEU A 15 4.99 -14.34 4.45
C LEU A 15 5.98 -15.27 3.73
N GLY A 16 7.29 -15.02 3.84
CA GLY A 16 8.33 -15.76 3.12
C GLY A 16 8.92 -16.99 3.83
N LYS A 17 8.57 -17.28 5.09
CA LYS A 17 9.09 -18.47 5.80
C LYS A 17 7.99 -19.53 5.99
N ILE A 18 7.48 -20.08 4.91
CA ILE A 18 6.89 -21.41 4.96
C ILE A 18 8.07 -22.38 4.89
N PRO A 19 8.35 -23.21 5.92
CA PRO A 19 9.38 -24.22 5.80
C PRO A 19 9.00 -25.16 4.66
N ALA A 20 9.88 -25.30 3.68
CA ALA A 20 9.77 -26.30 2.64
C ALA A 20 9.46 -27.64 3.32
N SER A 21 8.36 -28.26 2.90
CA SER A 21 8.01 -29.60 3.32
C SER A 21 9.22 -30.48 3.05
N LYS A 22 9.78 -31.09 4.10
CA LYS A 22 10.80 -32.13 3.97
C LYS A 22 10.23 -33.19 3.04
N THR A 23 10.76 -33.26 1.84
CA THR A 23 10.58 -34.42 0.97
C THR A 23 11.08 -35.62 1.75
N HIS A 24 10.18 -36.55 2.01
CA HIS A 24 10.53 -37.85 2.55
C HIS A 24 11.50 -38.54 1.59
N GLU A 25 12.73 -38.71 2.01
CA GLU A 25 13.63 -39.72 1.45
C GLU A 25 13.00 -41.10 1.61
N PRO A 26 12.94 -41.93 0.56
CA PRO A 26 12.46 -43.28 0.72
C PRO A 26 13.49 -44.09 1.53
N ALA A 27 13.00 -44.73 2.58
CA ALA A 27 13.75 -45.63 3.43
C ALA A 27 14.51 -46.68 2.62
N GLN A 28 15.81 -46.80 2.85
CA GLN A 28 16.62 -47.90 2.41
C GLN A 28 16.15 -49.18 3.12
N VAL A 29 15.57 -50.08 2.34
CA VAL A 29 15.31 -51.48 2.76
C VAL A 29 16.61 -52.25 2.64
N SER A 30 17.10 -52.75 3.77
CA SER A 30 18.25 -53.63 3.91
C SER A 30 17.98 -54.95 3.14
N ARG A 31 18.93 -55.33 2.30
CA ARG A 31 19.01 -56.63 1.64
C ARG A 31 19.41 -57.72 2.64
N GLY A 32 18.53 -58.68 2.88
CA GLY A 32 18.84 -60.02 3.36
C GLY A 32 18.93 -60.94 2.17
N GLY A 33 19.99 -61.68 2.06
CA GLY A 33 20.27 -62.58 0.97
C GLY A 33 19.50 -63.91 1.07
N ALA A 34 19.28 -64.54 -0.07
CA ALA A 34 19.26 -66.01 -0.21
C ALA A 34 19.51 -66.39 -1.68
N GLU A 35 20.38 -67.35 -1.82
CA GLU A 35 20.90 -67.98 -3.01
C GLU A 35 19.83 -68.78 -3.79
N GLY A 36 20.10 -69.00 -5.09
CA GLY A 36 19.36 -70.05 -5.85
C GLY A 36 19.50 -69.97 -7.36
N SER A 37 20.62 -70.53 -7.83
CA SER A 37 20.86 -71.35 -9.04
C SER A 37 19.97 -71.20 -10.29
N GLY A 38 20.63 -71.02 -11.43
CA GLY A 38 20.33 -71.91 -12.53
C GLY A 38 20.20 -71.34 -13.96
N ARG A 39 21.27 -71.58 -14.74
CA ARG A 39 21.32 -71.90 -16.18
C ARG A 39 21.05 -70.80 -17.22
N GLN A 40 22.09 -70.36 -17.93
CA GLN A 40 22.62 -70.78 -19.25
C GLN A 40 21.52 -70.71 -20.37
N ASN A 41 21.72 -70.08 -21.47
CA ASN A 41 22.74 -69.79 -22.49
C ASN A 41 21.98 -69.51 -23.84
N PRO A 42 22.60 -69.38 -24.97
CA PRO A 42 23.09 -68.16 -25.60
C PRO A 42 22.62 -68.00 -27.08
N MET A 43 23.34 -67.12 -27.82
CA MET A 43 23.39 -66.97 -29.31
C MET A 43 22.29 -66.11 -29.94
N SER A 44 22.55 -65.24 -30.88
CA SER A 44 23.54 -65.27 -31.97
C SER A 44 23.80 -63.89 -32.62
N ARG A 45 25.00 -63.74 -32.95
CA ARG A 45 25.65 -62.94 -33.98
C ARG A 45 25.04 -63.08 -35.37
N LYS A 46 25.10 -62.02 -36.18
CA LYS A 46 25.65 -61.90 -37.55
C LYS A 46 25.16 -60.58 -38.17
N ARG A 47 25.93 -59.82 -38.71
CA ARG A 47 27.01 -59.65 -39.70
C ARG A 47 26.62 -58.45 -40.56
N PHE A 48 27.55 -57.47 -40.61
CA PHE A 48 28.34 -56.99 -41.78
C PHE A 48 27.57 -56.79 -43.09
N GLU A 49 27.63 -55.58 -43.64
CA GLU A 49 28.48 -55.31 -44.80
C GLU A 49 28.56 -53.82 -45.14
N GLN A 50 29.77 -53.50 -45.56
CA GLN A 50 30.24 -52.21 -46.12
C GLN A 50 29.73 -52.04 -47.54
N PHE A 51 29.56 -50.80 -48.04
CA PHE A 51 29.99 -50.44 -49.41
C PHE A 51 30.14 -48.93 -49.55
N ARG A 52 31.36 -48.53 -49.74
CA ARG A 52 32.06 -47.78 -50.79
C ARG A 52 31.59 -46.35 -51.15
N VAL A 53 32.52 -45.50 -50.99
CA VAL A 53 32.73 -44.14 -51.51
C VAL A 53 32.82 -44.13 -53.05
N VAL A 54 32.16 -43.18 -53.71
CA VAL A 54 32.61 -42.59 -55.01
C VAL A 54 32.20 -41.11 -55.02
N PRO A 55 33.11 -40.20 -55.44
CA PRO A 55 32.82 -38.76 -55.56
C PRO A 55 32.32 -38.42 -56.95
N PHE A 56 31.32 -37.54 -57.07
CA PHE A 56 31.05 -36.82 -58.32
C PHE A 56 30.70 -35.36 -58.02
N ALA A 57 31.62 -34.51 -58.45
CA ALA A 57 31.39 -33.11 -58.53
C ALA A 57 30.51 -32.81 -59.76
N LEU A 58 29.40 -32.09 -59.54
CA LEU A 58 28.73 -31.38 -60.63
C LEU A 58 28.06 -30.12 -60.06
N LEU A 59 28.57 -29.00 -60.50
CA LEU A 59 27.96 -27.68 -60.38
C LEU A 59 26.56 -27.68 -60.98
N LEU A 60 25.56 -27.29 -60.18
CA LEU A 60 24.33 -26.73 -60.74
C LEU A 60 23.79 -25.66 -59.82
N TRP A 61 23.66 -24.49 -60.35
CA TRP A 61 22.93 -23.36 -59.81
C TRP A 61 21.53 -23.83 -59.43
N ALA A 62 21.20 -23.69 -58.13
CA ALA A 62 19.83 -23.73 -57.69
C ALA A 62 19.57 -22.46 -56.87
N SER A 63 18.75 -21.62 -57.47
CA SER A 63 18.18 -20.43 -56.88
C SER A 63 17.60 -20.76 -55.48
N ALA A 64 18.18 -20.19 -54.43
CA ALA A 64 17.61 -20.24 -53.10
C ALA A 64 16.32 -19.40 -53.13
N ALA A 65 15.19 -20.08 -53.32
CA ALA A 65 13.92 -19.51 -52.97
C ALA A 65 13.90 -19.39 -51.42
N PHE A 66 14.09 -18.17 -50.95
CA PHE A 66 13.77 -17.83 -49.59
C PHE A 66 12.30 -18.17 -49.37
N ALA A 67 12.01 -19.29 -48.72
CA ALA A 67 10.72 -19.53 -48.14
C ALA A 67 10.52 -18.44 -47.07
N GLN A 68 9.84 -17.38 -47.44
CA GLN A 68 9.31 -16.42 -46.48
C GLN A 68 8.40 -17.21 -45.55
N ALA A 69 8.79 -17.29 -44.28
CA ALA A 69 7.89 -17.72 -43.25
C ALA A 69 6.57 -16.93 -43.36
N PRO A 70 5.41 -17.58 -43.27
CA PRO A 70 4.14 -16.86 -43.34
C PRO A 70 4.18 -15.71 -42.34
N PRO A 71 3.70 -14.51 -42.70
CA PRO A 71 3.66 -13.40 -41.77
C PRO A 71 2.94 -13.85 -40.53
N GLN A 72 3.67 -13.91 -39.40
CA GLN A 72 3.07 -14.12 -38.13
C GLN A 72 2.03 -13.01 -37.95
N ARG A 73 0.75 -13.39 -37.89
CA ARG A 73 -0.28 -12.45 -37.48
C ARG A 73 0.18 -11.87 -36.15
N PRO A 74 0.28 -10.56 -36.01
CA PRO A 74 0.55 -9.96 -34.72
C PRO A 74 -0.52 -10.49 -33.79
N LEU A 75 -0.08 -11.08 -32.67
CA LEU A 75 -0.98 -11.46 -31.59
C LEU A 75 -1.86 -10.24 -31.31
N PRO A 76 -3.18 -10.42 -31.17
CA PRO A 76 -4.04 -9.30 -30.82
C PRO A 76 -3.44 -8.68 -29.56
N LYS A 77 -3.09 -7.38 -29.67
CA LYS A 77 -2.67 -6.63 -28.48
C LYS A 77 -3.70 -6.91 -27.40
N PRO A 78 -3.28 -7.33 -26.19
CA PRO A 78 -4.22 -7.50 -25.11
C PRO A 78 -5.07 -6.25 -25.06
N ILE A 79 -6.39 -6.42 -25.02
CA ILE A 79 -7.29 -5.31 -24.80
C ILE A 79 -6.85 -4.73 -23.45
N PRO A 80 -6.36 -3.49 -23.39
CA PRO A 80 -6.03 -2.91 -22.10
C PRO A 80 -7.33 -2.91 -21.31
N VAL A 81 -7.41 -3.79 -20.30
CA VAL A 81 -8.41 -3.60 -19.26
C VAL A 81 -8.11 -2.20 -18.73
N PRO A 82 -9.04 -1.25 -18.77
CA PRO A 82 -8.78 0.10 -18.30
C PRO A 82 -8.71 0.10 -16.78
N ILE A 83 -7.63 -0.44 -16.23
CA ILE A 83 -7.27 -0.33 -14.82
C ILE A 83 -6.32 0.87 -14.77
N THR A 84 -6.90 2.06 -14.86
CA THR A 84 -6.20 3.31 -15.10
C THR A 84 -5.26 3.74 -13.97
N ASN A 85 -5.29 3.05 -12.82
CA ASN A 85 -4.55 3.44 -11.63
C ASN A 85 -3.49 2.42 -11.18
N ILE A 86 -3.28 1.34 -11.95
CA ILE A 86 -2.29 0.30 -11.65
C ILE A 86 -1.27 0.26 -12.77
N THR A 87 0.00 0.37 -12.42
CA THR A 87 1.11 0.31 -13.39
C THR A 87 2.17 -0.68 -12.92
N VAL A 88 2.76 -1.39 -13.89
CA VAL A 88 3.97 -2.21 -13.70
C VAL A 88 5.01 -1.65 -14.65
N ASP A 89 6.05 -1.05 -14.13
CA ASP A 89 7.02 -0.33 -14.97
C ASP A 89 8.42 -0.30 -14.35
N GLY A 90 9.43 -0.03 -15.17
CA GLY A 90 10.75 0.39 -14.71
C GLY A 90 10.78 1.92 -14.54
N ASN A 91 11.50 2.39 -13.55
CA ASN A 91 11.60 3.82 -13.25
C ASN A 91 13.03 4.32 -13.44
N GLU A 92 13.26 5.19 -14.45
CA GLU A 92 14.59 5.74 -14.75
C GLU A 92 15.17 6.56 -13.59
N ALA A 93 14.35 7.27 -12.81
CA ALA A 93 14.82 8.02 -11.67
C ALA A 93 15.25 7.07 -10.52
N MET A 94 14.49 6.01 -10.26
CA MET A 94 14.86 4.96 -9.32
C MET A 94 16.15 4.25 -9.75
N PHE A 95 16.23 3.82 -11.02
CA PHE A 95 17.44 3.24 -11.60
C PHE A 95 18.65 4.14 -11.43
N THR A 96 18.51 5.43 -11.76
CA THR A 96 19.61 6.41 -11.63
C THR A 96 20.03 6.57 -10.17
N THR A 97 19.08 6.64 -9.26
CA THR A 97 19.33 6.72 -7.81
C THR A 97 20.10 5.50 -7.32
N MET A 98 19.68 4.31 -7.72
CA MET A 98 20.38 3.07 -7.35
C MET A 98 21.77 2.98 -7.98
N CYS A 99 21.94 3.39 -9.24
CA CYS A 99 23.26 3.49 -9.87
C CYS A 99 24.19 4.43 -9.09
N ALA A 100 23.70 5.58 -8.66
CA ALA A 100 24.46 6.55 -7.89
C ALA A 100 24.91 5.99 -6.53
N LEU A 101 24.02 5.26 -5.82
CA LEU A 101 24.36 4.59 -4.57
C LEU A 101 25.48 3.56 -4.76
N TYR A 102 25.39 2.69 -5.76
CA TYR A 102 26.46 1.70 -6.02
C TYR A 102 27.77 2.35 -6.43
N ALA A 103 27.74 3.43 -7.21
CA ALA A 103 28.93 4.21 -7.53
C ALA A 103 29.56 4.88 -6.30
N SER A 104 28.74 5.15 -5.27
CA SER A 104 29.18 5.73 -3.99
C SER A 104 29.72 4.73 -2.98
N GLY A 105 29.63 3.44 -3.27
CA GLY A 105 30.14 2.38 -2.40
C GLY A 105 29.07 1.61 -1.63
N PHE A 106 27.79 1.95 -1.81
CA PHE A 106 26.72 1.10 -1.30
C PHE A 106 26.81 -0.30 -1.91
N ASP A 107 26.66 -1.30 -1.08
CA ASP A 107 26.60 -2.69 -1.50
C ASP A 107 25.58 -3.46 -0.67
N SER A 108 24.50 -3.88 -1.32
CA SER A 108 23.56 -4.81 -0.72
C SER A 108 23.94 -6.22 -1.13
N GLU A 109 24.10 -7.13 -0.16
CA GLU A 109 24.20 -8.54 -0.46
C GLU A 109 22.95 -9.03 -1.17
N VAL A 110 23.13 -9.59 -2.37
CA VAL A 110 22.03 -10.15 -3.15
C VAL A 110 22.32 -11.63 -3.37
N SER A 111 21.42 -12.48 -2.93
CA SER A 111 21.56 -13.92 -3.20
C SER A 111 21.44 -14.22 -4.68
N ALA A 112 21.89 -15.43 -5.03
CA ALA A 112 21.77 -15.94 -6.38
C ALA A 112 20.30 -16.08 -6.79
N ASP A 113 19.94 -15.40 -7.88
CA ASP A 113 18.70 -15.52 -8.61
C ASP A 113 18.97 -15.33 -10.11
N HIS A 114 17.95 -15.35 -10.95
CA HIS A 114 18.11 -15.20 -12.41
C HIS A 114 18.69 -13.84 -12.83
N TRP A 115 18.66 -12.83 -11.96
CA TRP A 115 19.24 -11.50 -12.21
C TRP A 115 20.65 -11.32 -11.69
N SER A 116 21.22 -12.33 -11.00
CA SER A 116 22.53 -12.22 -10.35
C SER A 116 23.63 -11.82 -11.31
N ALA A 117 23.68 -12.41 -12.52
CA ALA A 117 24.70 -12.08 -13.52
C ALA A 117 24.55 -10.64 -14.03
N PHE A 118 23.32 -10.20 -14.27
CA PHE A 118 23.02 -8.83 -14.67
C PHE A 118 23.45 -7.83 -13.61
N ARG A 119 23.04 -8.06 -12.36
CA ARG A 119 23.42 -7.20 -11.23
C ARG A 119 24.92 -7.16 -11.02
N ALA A 120 25.62 -8.29 -11.07
CA ALA A 120 27.07 -8.34 -10.89
C ALA A 120 27.81 -7.53 -11.95
N GLN A 121 27.41 -7.64 -13.23
CA GLN A 121 28.02 -6.86 -14.32
C GLN A 121 27.74 -5.37 -14.17
N LEU A 122 26.52 -5.00 -13.82
CA LEU A 122 26.15 -3.61 -13.65
C LEU A 122 26.86 -2.99 -12.45
N ARG A 123 26.90 -3.67 -11.31
CA ARG A 123 27.61 -3.22 -10.10
C ARG A 123 29.10 -3.02 -10.33
N GLU A 124 29.76 -3.96 -11.02
CA GLU A 124 31.17 -3.82 -11.36
C GLU A 124 31.42 -2.58 -12.23
N ARG A 125 30.59 -2.36 -13.24
CA ARG A 125 30.67 -1.16 -14.09
C ARG A 125 30.48 0.13 -13.29
N LEU A 126 29.53 0.15 -12.34
CA LEU A 126 29.23 1.32 -11.51
C LEU A 126 30.38 1.63 -10.53
N ARG A 127 31.00 0.62 -9.94
CA ARG A 127 32.16 0.78 -9.04
C ARG A 127 33.39 1.38 -9.74
N GLN A 128 33.54 1.12 -11.03
CA GLN A 128 34.65 1.64 -11.84
C GLN A 128 34.43 3.09 -12.29
N GLN A 129 33.27 3.67 -12.05
CA GLN A 129 32.98 5.04 -12.44
C GLN A 129 33.84 6.02 -11.62
N GLN A 130 34.31 7.06 -12.32
CA GLN A 130 35.14 8.13 -11.78
C GLN A 130 34.71 9.47 -12.35
N GLY A 131 35.09 10.56 -11.70
CA GLY A 131 34.85 11.91 -12.15
C GLY A 131 34.25 12.79 -11.05
N PRO A 132 34.20 14.11 -11.28
CA PRO A 132 33.75 15.07 -10.29
C PRO A 132 32.34 14.81 -9.74
N ALA A 133 31.41 14.38 -10.61
CA ALA A 133 30.06 14.08 -10.17
C ALA A 133 29.99 12.80 -9.32
N VAL A 134 30.84 11.80 -9.61
CA VAL A 134 30.94 10.59 -8.78
C VAL A 134 31.53 10.93 -7.41
N GLU A 135 32.55 11.78 -7.33
CA GLU A 135 33.15 12.19 -6.07
C GLU A 135 32.15 13.03 -5.22
N ALA A 136 31.40 13.93 -5.86
CA ALA A 136 30.35 14.68 -5.18
C ALA A 136 29.25 13.73 -4.63
N MET A 137 28.91 12.69 -5.38
CA MET A 137 27.96 11.68 -4.95
C MET A 137 28.48 10.84 -3.77
N ARG A 138 29.75 10.45 -3.81
CA ARG A 138 30.43 9.73 -2.69
C ARG A 138 30.46 10.58 -1.42
N GLU A 139 30.76 11.86 -1.57
CA GLU A 139 30.75 12.79 -0.45
C GLU A 139 29.36 12.96 0.14
N PHE A 140 28.35 13.17 -0.71
CA PHE A 140 26.95 13.27 -0.29
C PHE A 140 26.50 11.99 0.45
N TYR A 141 26.81 10.82 -0.11
CA TYR A 141 26.50 9.53 0.50
C TYR A 141 27.13 9.41 1.90
N ARG A 142 28.42 9.75 2.06
CA ARG A 142 29.12 9.74 3.36
C ARG A 142 28.50 10.67 4.40
N GLN A 143 28.05 11.85 3.97
CA GLN A 143 27.41 12.84 4.85
C GLN A 143 26.04 12.38 5.35
N HIS A 144 25.36 11.50 4.60
CA HIS A 144 24.03 10.98 4.88
C HIS A 144 24.04 9.51 5.30
N GLU A 145 25.20 8.96 5.61
CA GLU A 145 25.34 7.58 6.06
C GLU A 145 24.58 7.36 7.37
N SER A 146 23.87 6.25 7.46
CA SER A 146 23.20 5.77 8.68
C SER A 146 23.82 4.45 9.12
N ARG A 147 23.80 4.18 10.43
CA ARG A 147 24.19 2.87 10.98
C ARG A 147 23.25 1.76 10.53
N ASP A 148 22.02 2.12 10.24
CA ASP A 148 21.01 1.23 9.68
C ASP A 148 20.99 1.37 8.15
N THR A 149 21.53 0.35 7.48
CA THR A 149 21.60 0.26 6.02
C THR A 149 20.18 0.24 5.40
N GLY A 150 19.22 -0.36 6.10
CA GLY A 150 17.82 -0.42 5.65
C GLY A 150 17.14 0.95 5.68
N GLU A 151 17.33 1.70 6.76
CA GLU A 151 16.84 3.08 6.87
C GLU A 151 17.46 3.96 5.77
N MET A 152 18.76 3.84 5.57
CA MET A 152 19.47 4.57 4.53
C MET A 152 18.91 4.25 3.14
N LEU A 153 18.81 2.97 2.79
CA LEU A 153 18.23 2.54 1.50
C LEU A 153 16.79 3.04 1.34
N SER A 154 16.01 3.02 2.43
CA SER A 154 14.63 3.53 2.44
C SER A 154 14.54 4.98 1.99
N ARG A 155 15.44 5.88 2.44
CA ARG A 155 15.46 7.30 2.05
C ARG A 155 15.64 7.45 0.53
N TYR A 156 16.58 6.73 -0.04
CA TYR A 156 16.86 6.79 -1.48
C TYR A 156 15.77 6.13 -2.33
N ILE A 157 15.15 5.07 -1.84
CA ILE A 157 13.97 4.48 -2.49
C ILE A 157 12.82 5.50 -2.52
N TRP A 158 12.55 6.16 -1.41
CA TRP A 158 11.54 7.22 -1.38
C TRP A 158 11.86 8.35 -2.35
N PHE A 159 13.12 8.78 -2.40
CA PHE A 159 13.53 9.77 -3.39
C PHE A 159 13.26 9.29 -4.81
N GLY A 160 13.67 8.07 -5.16
CA GLY A 160 13.45 7.50 -6.50
C GLY A 160 11.96 7.38 -6.89
N ILE A 161 11.05 7.18 -5.92
CA ILE A 161 9.61 7.14 -6.15
C ILE A 161 9.05 8.54 -6.48
N VAL A 162 9.49 9.57 -5.77
CA VAL A 162 8.94 10.93 -5.91
C VAL A 162 9.74 11.81 -6.86
N ALA A 163 10.90 11.36 -7.33
CA ALA A 163 11.71 12.10 -8.27
C ALA A 163 11.01 12.27 -9.62
N GLY A 164 11.08 13.46 -10.15
CA GLY A 164 10.60 13.79 -11.48
C GLY A 164 11.52 13.25 -12.59
N PRO A 165 11.21 13.57 -13.84
CA PRO A 165 11.91 13.02 -15.00
C PRO A 165 13.37 13.47 -15.08
N ALA A 166 14.20 12.60 -15.67
CA ALA A 166 15.57 12.93 -16.05
C ALA A 166 15.59 14.16 -16.98
N PRO A 167 16.65 14.94 -16.98
CA PRO A 167 17.84 14.84 -16.14
C PRO A 167 17.74 15.61 -14.81
N LYS A 168 16.64 16.27 -14.53
CA LYS A 168 16.52 17.18 -13.38
C LYS A 168 16.25 16.48 -12.04
N PHE A 169 15.48 15.42 -12.04
CA PHE A 169 15.10 14.63 -10.87
C PHE A 169 14.49 15.44 -9.72
N GLN A 170 13.96 16.63 -10.01
CA GLN A 170 13.27 17.42 -9.00
C GLN A 170 12.01 16.70 -8.55
N PRO A 171 11.75 16.58 -7.24
CA PRO A 171 10.56 15.93 -6.75
C PRO A 171 9.29 16.50 -7.38
N VAL A 172 8.36 15.61 -7.76
CA VAL A 172 7.07 16.00 -8.36
C VAL A 172 6.05 16.48 -7.33
N LEU A 173 6.28 16.16 -6.05
CA LEU A 173 5.47 16.61 -4.93
C LEU A 173 6.00 17.94 -4.40
N ARG A 174 5.13 18.75 -3.80
CA ARG A 174 5.56 19.97 -3.10
C ARG A 174 6.36 19.60 -1.85
N ARG A 175 7.22 20.51 -1.37
CA ARG A 175 8.08 20.27 -0.21
C ARG A 175 7.31 19.85 1.05
N ASP A 176 6.12 20.38 1.26
CA ASP A 176 5.25 20.07 2.39
C ASP A 176 4.51 18.72 2.23
N GLU A 177 4.53 18.17 1.03
CA GLU A 177 3.95 16.86 0.67
C GLU A 177 5.02 15.75 0.59
N LEU A 178 6.30 16.10 0.66
CA LEU A 178 7.37 15.10 0.55
C LEU A 178 7.44 14.20 1.79
N PRO A 179 7.76 12.91 1.61
CA PRO A 179 8.10 12.03 2.71
C PRO A 179 9.23 12.63 3.57
N PRO A 180 9.18 12.52 4.91
CA PRO A 180 10.24 13.04 5.79
C PRO A 180 11.63 12.52 5.41
N GLU A 181 11.73 11.30 4.94
CA GLU A 181 12.95 10.65 4.49
C GLU A 181 13.59 11.40 3.32
N VAL A 182 12.77 11.87 2.38
CA VAL A 182 13.25 12.64 1.23
C VAL A 182 13.75 14.01 1.63
N LEU A 183 13.15 14.63 2.65
CA LEU A 183 13.59 15.93 3.15
C LEU A 183 15.00 15.88 3.74
N THR A 184 15.46 14.71 4.19
CA THR A 184 16.85 14.52 4.66
C THR A 184 17.87 14.54 3.52
N LEU A 185 17.44 14.39 2.26
CA LEU A 185 18.28 14.35 1.07
C LEU A 185 18.24 15.68 0.29
N GLU A 186 18.18 16.81 0.98
CA GLU A 186 18.19 18.13 0.34
C GLU A 186 19.47 18.33 -0.49
N GLY A 187 19.34 18.79 -1.75
CA GLY A 187 20.46 18.93 -2.68
C GLY A 187 20.79 17.68 -3.50
N PHE A 188 20.16 16.54 -3.21
CA PHE A 188 20.45 15.29 -3.93
C PHE A 188 20.06 15.35 -5.41
N SER A 189 18.97 16.05 -5.77
CA SER A 189 18.52 16.20 -7.16
C SER A 189 19.59 16.79 -8.07
N GLU A 190 20.29 17.82 -7.60
CA GLU A 190 21.33 18.53 -8.34
C GLU A 190 22.56 17.64 -8.56
N ILE A 191 22.97 16.92 -7.53
CA ILE A 191 24.10 15.99 -7.59
C ILE A 191 23.75 14.83 -8.52
N LEU A 192 22.53 14.27 -8.40
CA LEU A 192 22.05 13.19 -9.23
C LEU A 192 21.95 13.61 -10.72
N SER A 193 21.53 14.84 -11.00
CA SER A 193 21.47 15.42 -12.35
C SER A 193 22.87 15.52 -12.98
N SER A 194 23.84 15.96 -12.21
CA SER A 194 25.25 16.05 -12.61
C SER A 194 25.82 14.66 -12.90
N TYR A 195 25.58 13.71 -11.99
CA TYR A 195 25.97 12.30 -12.14
C TYR A 195 25.35 11.66 -13.38
N TYR A 196 24.05 11.84 -13.59
CA TYR A 196 23.31 11.32 -14.75
C TYR A 196 23.93 11.78 -16.07
N THR A 197 24.30 13.06 -16.13
CA THR A 197 24.86 13.68 -17.33
C THR A 197 26.30 13.24 -17.59
N GLU A 198 27.17 13.32 -16.57
CA GLU A 198 28.59 12.97 -16.67
C GLU A 198 28.79 11.50 -16.99
N GLN A 199 28.08 10.61 -16.28
CA GLN A 199 28.21 9.16 -16.44
C GLN A 199 27.32 8.58 -17.55
N LYS A 200 26.60 9.43 -18.27
CA LYS A 200 25.71 9.04 -19.38
C LYS A 200 24.68 7.97 -18.98
N ILE A 201 24.12 8.10 -17.79
CA ILE A 201 23.20 7.10 -17.22
C ILE A 201 21.98 6.87 -18.10
N GLY A 202 21.47 7.89 -18.83
CA GLY A 202 20.38 7.71 -19.77
C GLY A 202 20.74 6.79 -20.96
N GLN A 203 22.02 6.69 -21.33
CA GLN A 203 22.44 5.68 -22.31
C GLN A 203 22.48 4.29 -21.69
N LEU A 204 22.96 4.18 -20.45
CA LEU A 204 22.97 2.94 -19.70
C LEU A 204 21.54 2.44 -19.48
N TRP A 205 20.60 3.32 -19.09
CA TRP A 205 19.18 2.99 -18.95
C TRP A 205 18.61 2.36 -20.22
N ARG A 206 18.82 2.98 -21.39
CA ARG A 206 18.37 2.40 -22.67
C ARG A 206 19.00 1.03 -22.98
N GLN A 207 20.25 0.79 -22.54
CA GLN A 207 20.91 -0.51 -22.73
C GLN A 207 20.31 -1.61 -21.85
N VAL A 208 19.89 -1.28 -20.62
CA VAL A 208 19.35 -2.25 -19.67
C VAL A 208 17.82 -2.41 -19.80
N GLN A 209 17.13 -1.47 -20.42
CA GLN A 209 15.68 -1.48 -20.58
C GLN A 209 15.09 -2.80 -21.10
N PRO A 210 15.72 -3.52 -22.06
CA PRO A 210 15.20 -4.82 -22.47
C PRO A 210 15.11 -5.85 -21.35
N PHE A 211 16.01 -5.81 -20.36
CA PHE A 211 15.95 -6.69 -19.18
C PHE A 211 14.78 -6.32 -18.28
N TYR A 212 14.54 -5.03 -18.07
CA TYR A 212 13.37 -4.56 -17.31
C TYR A 212 12.06 -4.96 -18.01
N ASN A 213 11.98 -4.78 -19.32
CA ASN A 213 10.80 -5.16 -20.09
C ASN A 213 10.50 -6.66 -19.99
N GLN A 214 11.53 -7.51 -20.04
CA GLN A 214 11.35 -8.96 -19.86
C GLN A 214 10.75 -9.30 -18.49
N GLU A 215 11.20 -8.63 -17.42
CA GLU A 215 10.64 -8.84 -16.10
C GLU A 215 9.23 -8.29 -15.96
N ILE A 216 8.96 -7.12 -16.53
CA ILE A 216 7.62 -6.52 -16.59
C ILE A 216 6.65 -7.47 -17.31
N ASP A 217 7.05 -8.02 -18.44
CA ASP A 217 6.24 -8.99 -19.21
C ASP A 217 5.96 -10.25 -18.38
N ARG A 218 6.95 -10.74 -17.61
CA ARG A 218 6.81 -11.90 -16.73
C ARG A 218 5.82 -11.65 -15.58
N LEU A 219 5.79 -10.43 -15.07
CA LEU A 219 4.96 -10.02 -13.95
C LEU A 219 3.51 -9.68 -14.37
N HIS A 220 3.29 -9.33 -15.65
CA HIS A 220 2.03 -8.78 -16.14
C HIS A 220 0.82 -9.69 -15.83
N ASP A 221 0.87 -10.95 -16.25
CA ASP A 221 -0.26 -11.87 -16.11
C ASP A 221 -0.54 -12.24 -14.63
N PRO A 222 0.46 -12.60 -13.81
CA PRO A 222 0.24 -12.85 -12.38
C PRO A 222 -0.36 -11.66 -11.63
N ILE A 223 0.12 -10.44 -11.91
CA ILE A 223 -0.39 -9.23 -11.28
C ILE A 223 -1.81 -8.92 -11.74
N SER A 224 -2.07 -9.05 -13.04
CA SER A 224 -3.43 -8.88 -13.59
C SER A 224 -4.42 -9.84 -12.95
N GLN A 225 -4.00 -11.08 -12.68
CA GLN A 225 -4.82 -12.07 -12.00
C GLN A 225 -5.10 -11.70 -10.53
N ILE A 226 -4.09 -11.19 -9.81
CA ILE A 226 -4.28 -10.68 -8.43
C ILE A 226 -5.33 -9.58 -8.41
N VAL A 227 -5.19 -8.60 -9.30
CA VAL A 227 -6.10 -7.46 -9.41
C VAL A 227 -7.52 -7.91 -9.73
N LEU A 228 -7.67 -8.78 -10.73
CA LEU A 228 -8.98 -9.30 -11.14
C LEU A 228 -9.69 -10.04 -10.01
N VAL A 229 -8.99 -10.95 -9.35
CA VAL A 229 -9.54 -11.76 -8.27
C VAL A 229 -9.92 -10.91 -7.06
N ALA A 230 -9.06 -9.98 -6.64
CA ALA A 230 -9.33 -9.09 -5.51
C ALA A 230 -10.52 -8.17 -5.80
N ASN A 231 -10.55 -7.54 -6.98
CA ASN A 231 -11.66 -6.66 -7.39
C ASN A 231 -12.98 -7.40 -7.50
N ALA A 232 -12.96 -8.61 -8.07
CA ALA A 232 -14.15 -9.45 -8.19
C ALA A 232 -14.69 -9.86 -6.82
N TYR A 233 -13.81 -10.29 -5.90
CA TYR A 233 -14.19 -10.67 -4.55
C TYR A 233 -14.78 -9.50 -3.77
N LEU A 234 -14.11 -8.36 -3.80
CA LEU A 234 -14.55 -7.15 -3.08
C LEU A 234 -15.72 -6.43 -3.79
N ARG A 235 -16.09 -6.87 -5.01
CA ARG A 235 -17.10 -6.21 -5.86
C ARG A 235 -16.83 -4.71 -5.97
N GLN A 236 -15.56 -4.37 -6.07
CA GLN A 236 -15.07 -2.99 -6.09
C GLN A 236 -14.24 -2.81 -7.35
N LEU A 237 -14.68 -1.93 -8.22
CA LEU A 237 -13.87 -1.48 -9.34
C LEU A 237 -12.94 -0.38 -8.86
N ALA A 238 -11.70 -0.40 -9.33
CA ALA A 238 -10.84 0.77 -9.18
C ALA A 238 -11.52 1.94 -9.89
N ASP A 239 -11.85 2.98 -9.13
CA ASP A 239 -12.51 4.17 -9.68
C ASP A 239 -11.48 5.00 -10.45
N PRO A 240 -11.62 5.13 -11.79
CA PRO A 240 -10.69 5.93 -12.58
C PRO A 240 -10.65 7.42 -12.19
N GLY A 241 -11.68 7.90 -11.49
CA GLY A 241 -11.79 9.27 -11.02
C GLY A 241 -11.11 9.55 -9.69
N GLN A 242 -10.56 8.53 -9.02
CA GLN A 242 -9.84 8.73 -7.77
C GLN A 242 -8.34 8.96 -8.01
N PRO A 243 -7.70 9.87 -7.27
CA PRO A 243 -6.27 10.16 -7.43
C PRO A 243 -5.37 9.02 -6.92
N ARG A 244 -5.93 7.97 -6.34
CA ARG A 244 -5.18 6.84 -5.77
C ARG A 244 -4.50 6.02 -6.85
N THR A 245 -3.23 5.70 -6.63
CA THR A 245 -2.42 4.90 -7.57
C THR A 245 -1.78 3.71 -6.87
N PHE A 246 -1.66 2.61 -7.62
CA PHE A 246 -0.92 1.43 -7.22
C PHE A 246 0.17 1.16 -8.25
N LYS A 247 1.43 1.39 -7.88
CA LYS A 247 2.57 1.28 -8.79
C LYS A 247 3.44 0.10 -8.38
N ILE A 248 3.79 -0.72 -9.34
CA ILE A 248 4.77 -1.78 -9.18
C ILE A 248 6.00 -1.37 -9.97
N ILE A 249 7.09 -1.10 -9.29
CA ILE A 249 8.36 -0.65 -9.85
C ILE A 249 9.30 -1.84 -9.85
N VAL A 250 9.75 -2.23 -11.03
CA VAL A 250 10.80 -3.24 -11.18
C VAL A 250 12.15 -2.56 -11.02
N GLU A 251 12.93 -2.94 -9.98
CA GLU A 251 14.27 -2.40 -9.74
C GLU A 251 15.23 -3.46 -9.20
N PRO A 252 15.98 -4.14 -10.08
CA PRO A 252 16.87 -5.22 -9.69
C PRO A 252 17.99 -4.84 -8.70
N LEU A 253 18.36 -3.55 -8.64
CA LEU A 253 19.44 -3.07 -7.79
C LEU A 253 19.04 -2.83 -6.32
N VAL A 254 17.76 -2.85 -5.98
CA VAL A 254 17.30 -2.64 -4.60
C VAL A 254 17.63 -3.80 -3.67
N GLY A 255 17.99 -4.96 -4.22
CA GLY A 255 18.32 -6.15 -3.43
C GLY A 255 17.13 -7.11 -3.31
N ARG A 256 17.22 -8.07 -2.36
CA ARG A 256 16.25 -9.16 -2.20
C ARG A 256 14.90 -8.77 -1.65
N ILE A 257 14.82 -7.62 -1.04
CA ILE A 257 13.66 -7.26 -0.23
C ILE A 257 12.64 -6.57 -1.11
N THR A 258 11.44 -7.12 -1.17
CA THR A 258 10.29 -6.42 -1.73
C THR A 258 9.95 -5.26 -0.82
N ASN A 259 10.11 -4.06 -1.32
CA ASN A 259 9.80 -2.85 -0.59
C ASN A 259 8.38 -2.39 -0.92
N VAL A 260 7.57 -2.20 0.11
CA VAL A 260 6.23 -1.63 -0.02
C VAL A 260 6.24 -0.24 0.59
N ARG A 261 5.75 0.73 -0.15
CA ARG A 261 5.69 2.14 0.26
C ARG A 261 4.30 2.71 0.00
N ASN A 262 3.81 3.43 0.99
CA ASN A 262 2.52 4.09 0.91
C ASN A 262 2.69 5.55 1.34
N TYR A 263 2.28 6.46 0.47
CA TYR A 263 2.27 7.88 0.75
C TYR A 263 0.92 8.48 0.34
N GLY A 264 0.10 8.82 1.33
CA GLY A 264 -1.26 9.28 1.09
C GLY A 264 -2.06 8.25 0.30
N ASP A 265 -2.46 8.63 -0.90
CA ASP A 265 -3.23 7.80 -1.83
C ASP A 265 -2.36 7.02 -2.83
N HIS A 266 -1.04 7.06 -2.69
CA HIS A 266 -0.10 6.42 -3.60
C HIS A 266 0.57 5.23 -2.96
N TYR A 267 0.32 4.05 -3.50
CA TYR A 267 0.94 2.79 -3.09
C TYR A 267 1.98 2.38 -4.11
N SER A 268 3.18 2.07 -3.65
CA SER A 268 4.27 1.61 -4.52
C SER A 268 4.90 0.35 -3.96
N ILE A 269 5.09 -0.66 -4.82
CA ILE A 269 5.86 -1.87 -4.52
C ILE A 269 7.09 -1.85 -5.40
N ILE A 270 8.26 -2.05 -4.81
CA ILE A 270 9.51 -2.18 -5.52
C ILE A 270 9.89 -3.66 -5.52
N LEU A 271 9.94 -4.25 -6.70
CA LEU A 271 10.31 -5.65 -6.91
C LEU A 271 11.72 -5.73 -7.49
N SER A 272 12.57 -6.51 -6.86
CA SER A 272 13.97 -6.69 -7.26
C SER A 272 14.21 -7.77 -8.32
N GLY A 273 13.15 -8.41 -8.82
CA GLY A 273 13.28 -9.51 -9.77
C GLY A 273 13.80 -10.79 -9.10
N SER A 274 12.96 -11.47 -8.34
CA SER A 274 13.24 -12.78 -7.76
C SER A 274 12.90 -13.91 -8.72
N GLU A 275 13.49 -15.10 -8.52
CA GLU A 275 13.15 -16.30 -9.30
C GLU A 275 11.66 -16.63 -9.16
N GLU A 276 11.14 -16.57 -7.94
CA GLU A 276 9.71 -16.69 -7.67
C GLU A 276 9.06 -15.30 -7.59
N ILE A 277 7.95 -15.16 -8.27
CA ILE A 277 7.15 -13.93 -8.19
C ILE A 277 6.53 -13.86 -6.78
N PRO A 278 6.72 -12.77 -6.02
CA PRO A 278 6.19 -12.65 -4.67
C PRO A 278 4.69 -12.35 -4.68
N ILE A 279 3.89 -13.30 -5.19
CA ILE A 279 2.44 -13.18 -5.41
C ILE A 279 1.71 -12.77 -4.12
N ASP A 280 2.07 -13.39 -3.00
CA ASP A 280 1.42 -13.12 -1.72
C ASP A 280 1.70 -11.69 -1.23
N VAL A 281 2.93 -11.20 -1.41
CA VAL A 281 3.30 -9.82 -1.04
C VAL A 281 2.56 -8.80 -1.90
N VAL A 282 2.51 -9.03 -3.22
CA VAL A 282 1.79 -8.13 -4.15
C VAL A 282 0.29 -8.14 -3.84
N ARG A 283 -0.30 -9.31 -3.59
CA ARG A 283 -1.72 -9.44 -3.21
C ARG A 283 -2.01 -8.69 -1.92
N HIS A 284 -1.20 -8.90 -0.91
CA HIS A 284 -1.34 -8.26 0.39
C HIS A 284 -1.30 -6.73 0.28
N ALA A 285 -0.30 -6.19 -0.41
CA ALA A 285 -0.20 -4.76 -0.63
C ALA A 285 -1.35 -4.20 -1.50
N TYR A 286 -1.82 -4.96 -2.49
CA TYR A 286 -2.97 -4.57 -3.28
C TYR A 286 -4.27 -4.55 -2.47
N LEU A 287 -4.44 -5.50 -1.55
CA LEU A 287 -5.57 -5.50 -0.62
C LEU A 287 -5.52 -4.29 0.32
N HIS A 288 -4.34 -3.89 0.80
CA HIS A 288 -4.19 -2.64 1.54
C HIS A 288 -4.62 -1.42 0.70
N PHE A 289 -4.18 -1.35 -0.55
CA PHE A 289 -4.61 -0.28 -1.45
C PHE A 289 -6.14 -0.19 -1.55
N LEU A 290 -6.86 -1.31 -1.56
CA LEU A 290 -8.32 -1.35 -1.65
C LEU A 290 -9.02 -1.11 -0.31
N LEU A 291 -8.49 -1.63 0.79
CA LEU A 291 -9.20 -1.75 2.07
C LEU A 291 -8.81 -0.70 3.12
N ASP A 292 -7.59 -0.13 3.08
CA ASP A 292 -7.14 0.87 4.07
C ASP A 292 -8.07 2.09 4.24
N PRO A 293 -8.77 2.55 3.21
CA PRO A 293 -9.71 3.65 3.39
C PRO A 293 -10.92 3.30 4.25
N LEU A 294 -11.28 2.00 4.35
CA LEU A 294 -12.53 1.59 5.00
C LEU A 294 -12.51 1.84 6.52
N PRO A 295 -11.48 1.45 7.29
CA PRO A 295 -11.39 1.79 8.70
C PRO A 295 -11.45 3.31 8.97
N LEU A 296 -10.86 4.11 8.10
CA LEU A 296 -10.90 5.57 8.22
C LEU A 296 -12.31 6.11 7.93
N MET A 297 -12.91 5.64 6.84
CA MET A 297 -14.27 6.04 6.43
C MET A 297 -15.32 5.65 7.48
N TYR A 298 -15.14 4.51 8.12
CA TYR A 298 -16.06 3.95 9.10
C TYR A 298 -15.46 3.93 10.51
N SER A 299 -14.63 4.93 10.84
CA SER A 299 -13.96 5.05 12.14
C SER A 299 -14.94 4.98 13.32
N HIS A 300 -16.13 5.58 13.17
CA HIS A 300 -17.21 5.52 14.16
C HIS A 300 -17.78 4.10 14.38
N VAL A 301 -17.62 3.17 13.43
CA VAL A 301 -18.08 1.79 13.58
C VAL A 301 -16.99 0.91 14.17
N ILE A 302 -15.73 1.13 13.81
CA ILE A 302 -14.62 0.32 14.32
C ILE A 302 -14.24 0.66 15.75
N VAL A 303 -14.43 1.91 16.19
CA VAL A 303 -13.95 2.41 17.49
C VAL A 303 -14.51 1.60 18.67
N VAL A 304 -15.73 1.09 18.55
CA VAL A 304 -16.35 0.25 19.60
C VAL A 304 -15.67 -1.12 19.77
N LYS A 305 -14.76 -1.50 18.85
CA LYS A 305 -13.98 -2.73 18.91
C LYS A 305 -12.63 -2.55 19.62
N ARG A 306 -12.34 -1.33 20.10
CA ARG A 306 -11.09 -1.02 20.80
C ARG A 306 -10.77 -1.93 21.99
N PRO A 307 -11.72 -2.41 22.80
CA PRO A 307 -11.41 -3.35 23.88
C PRO A 307 -10.75 -4.65 23.41
N VAL A 308 -11.01 -5.09 22.17
CA VAL A 308 -10.33 -6.25 21.57
C VAL A 308 -8.88 -5.91 21.25
N TYR A 309 -8.64 -4.72 20.70
CA TYR A 309 -7.29 -4.23 20.44
C TYR A 309 -6.43 -4.09 21.69
N ASP A 310 -7.01 -3.64 22.81
CA ASP A 310 -6.30 -3.48 24.07
C ASP A 310 -5.74 -4.83 24.62
N VAL A 311 -6.35 -5.95 24.22
CA VAL A 311 -5.83 -7.29 24.48
C VAL A 311 -4.75 -7.65 23.45
N ALA A 312 -5.03 -7.44 22.18
CA ALA A 312 -4.13 -7.75 21.06
C ALA A 312 -2.79 -6.99 21.12
N ALA A 313 -2.80 -5.74 21.56
CA ALA A 313 -1.60 -4.90 21.70
C ALA A 313 -0.56 -5.48 22.68
N LYS A 314 -0.95 -6.43 23.54
CA LYS A 314 -0.04 -7.14 24.43
C LYS A 314 0.76 -8.25 23.74
N ALA A 315 0.38 -8.64 22.52
CA ALA A 315 1.05 -9.70 21.78
C ALA A 315 2.50 -9.30 21.47
N PRO A 316 3.51 -10.12 21.88
CA PRO A 316 4.92 -9.75 21.71
C PRO A 316 5.34 -9.56 20.25
N ARG A 317 4.76 -10.36 19.32
CA ARG A 317 5.06 -10.33 17.89
C ARG A 317 4.34 -9.25 17.11
N LEU A 318 3.32 -8.62 17.69
CA LEU A 318 2.65 -7.53 17.00
C LEU A 318 3.64 -6.37 16.80
N PRO A 319 3.79 -5.85 15.57
CA PRO A 319 4.71 -4.75 15.28
C PRO A 319 4.42 -3.50 16.13
N PRO A 320 5.44 -2.77 16.61
CA PRO A 320 5.27 -1.60 17.47
C PRO A 320 4.32 -0.57 16.90
N ASP A 321 4.41 -0.32 15.60
CA ASP A 321 3.57 0.62 14.88
C ASP A 321 2.08 0.22 14.84
N LEU A 322 1.79 -1.07 14.84
CA LEU A 322 0.41 -1.57 14.96
C LEU A 322 -0.06 -1.60 16.43
N LYS A 323 0.87 -1.61 17.40
CA LYS A 323 0.53 -1.43 18.82
C LYS A 323 0.13 0.00 19.16
N ASP A 324 0.57 0.96 18.38
CA ASP A 324 0.29 2.38 18.61
C ASP A 324 -0.87 2.90 17.71
N ASP A 325 -1.28 2.16 16.68
CA ASP A 325 -2.33 2.58 15.74
C ASP A 325 -3.43 1.53 15.57
N PHE A 326 -4.53 1.76 16.28
CA PHE A 326 -5.73 0.91 16.23
C PHE A 326 -6.32 0.80 14.82
N SER A 327 -6.37 1.90 14.06
CA SER A 327 -6.96 1.87 12.71
C SER A 327 -6.13 1.05 11.74
N SER A 328 -4.81 1.20 11.80
CA SER A 328 -3.88 0.40 10.99
C SER A 328 -3.91 -1.08 11.37
N TRP A 329 -3.99 -1.40 12.67
CA TRP A 329 -4.16 -2.77 13.12
C TRP A 329 -5.48 -3.38 12.63
N PHE A 330 -6.57 -2.62 12.68
CA PHE A 330 -7.88 -3.09 12.20
C PHE A 330 -7.86 -3.33 10.69
N ALA A 331 -7.23 -2.42 9.93
CA ALA A 331 -7.02 -2.58 8.49
C ALA A 331 -6.24 -3.85 8.19
N GLU A 332 -5.14 -4.08 8.89
CA GLU A 332 -4.31 -5.27 8.74
C GLU A 332 -5.10 -6.56 9.02
N CYS A 333 -5.90 -6.61 10.10
CA CYS A 333 -6.76 -7.75 10.37
C CYS A 333 -7.77 -8.00 9.23
N THR A 334 -8.33 -6.92 8.66
CA THR A 334 -9.28 -7.03 7.54
C THR A 334 -8.59 -7.55 6.28
N VAL A 335 -7.42 -7.03 5.94
CA VAL A 335 -6.62 -7.47 4.79
C VAL A 335 -6.28 -8.95 4.91
N ARG A 336 -5.78 -9.40 6.07
CA ARG A 336 -5.43 -10.81 6.33
C ARG A 336 -6.63 -11.73 6.24
N ALA A 337 -7.78 -11.32 6.74
CA ALA A 337 -9.01 -12.13 6.65
C ALA A 337 -9.46 -12.30 5.20
N VAL A 338 -9.45 -11.22 4.40
CA VAL A 338 -9.76 -11.27 2.97
C VAL A 338 -8.73 -12.11 2.21
N GLU A 339 -7.45 -11.97 2.53
CA GLU A 339 -6.39 -12.76 1.91
C GLU A 339 -6.57 -14.25 2.15
N LEU A 340 -6.92 -14.67 3.37
CA LEU A 340 -7.23 -16.06 3.69
C LEU A 340 -8.42 -16.60 2.90
N LYS A 341 -9.45 -15.76 2.63
CA LYS A 341 -10.57 -16.14 1.75
C LYS A 341 -10.11 -16.35 0.31
N LEU A 342 -9.28 -15.45 -0.20
CA LEU A 342 -8.78 -15.55 -1.59
C LEU A 342 -7.84 -16.73 -1.81
N ARG A 343 -7.11 -17.15 -0.77
CA ARG A 343 -6.21 -18.32 -0.84
C ARG A 343 -6.96 -19.65 -0.89
N ASN A 344 -8.23 -19.67 -0.52
CA ASN A 344 -9.11 -20.87 -0.55
C ASN A 344 -8.44 -22.13 0.05
N LEU A 345 -7.85 -21.99 1.22
CA LEU A 345 -7.11 -23.05 1.92
C LEU A 345 -8.02 -24.21 2.34
N ALA A 346 -7.46 -25.42 2.39
CA ALA A 346 -8.13 -26.55 3.00
C ALA A 346 -8.52 -26.26 4.48
N PRO A 347 -9.58 -26.88 5.04
CA PRO A 347 -10.04 -26.54 6.39
C PRO A 347 -8.96 -26.64 7.47
N SER A 348 -8.10 -27.65 7.40
CA SER A 348 -6.98 -27.81 8.36
C SER A 348 -5.91 -26.74 8.22
N GLU A 349 -5.52 -26.39 6.99
CA GLU A 349 -4.53 -25.33 6.71
C GLU A 349 -5.07 -23.96 7.11
N ARG A 350 -6.35 -23.72 6.85
CA ARG A 350 -7.03 -22.49 7.25
C ARG A 350 -7.05 -22.32 8.76
N GLU A 351 -7.36 -23.38 9.51
CA GLU A 351 -7.37 -23.30 10.98
C GLU A 351 -5.98 -23.04 11.54
N VAL A 352 -4.95 -23.63 10.99
CA VAL A 352 -3.56 -23.33 11.32
C VAL A 352 -3.21 -21.86 11.02
N ALA A 353 -3.66 -21.35 9.87
CA ALA A 353 -3.41 -19.94 9.51
C ALA A 353 -4.16 -18.97 10.42
N LEU A 354 -5.41 -19.25 10.78
CA LEU A 354 -6.18 -18.46 11.74
C LEU A 354 -5.53 -18.48 13.12
N GLY A 355 -5.13 -19.65 13.62
CA GLY A 355 -4.44 -19.79 14.90
C GLY A 355 -3.10 -19.06 14.94
N ARG A 356 -2.36 -19.00 13.84
CA ARG A 356 -1.13 -18.21 13.75
C ARG A 356 -1.42 -16.72 13.86
N ASN A 357 -2.44 -16.22 13.16
CA ASN A 357 -2.85 -14.82 13.29
C ASN A 357 -3.26 -14.47 14.72
N ASP A 358 -4.04 -15.35 15.38
CA ASP A 358 -4.41 -15.18 16.78
C ASP A 358 -3.15 -15.09 17.68
N ALA A 359 -2.18 -16.00 17.51
CA ALA A 359 -0.95 -16.03 18.29
C ALA A 359 -0.03 -14.81 18.06
N ASP A 360 -0.06 -14.23 16.87
CA ASP A 360 0.74 -13.05 16.51
C ASP A 360 0.05 -11.72 16.87
N GLY A 361 -1.19 -11.75 17.41
CA GLY A 361 -1.93 -10.57 17.86
C GLY A 361 -2.92 -10.00 16.84
N TYR A 362 -3.16 -10.67 15.72
CA TYR A 362 -4.17 -10.26 14.73
C TYR A 362 -5.51 -10.95 15.01
N VAL A 363 -5.99 -10.81 16.22
CA VAL A 363 -7.10 -11.59 16.77
C VAL A 363 -8.45 -11.35 16.06
N LEU A 364 -8.65 -10.20 15.41
CA LEU A 364 -9.86 -9.95 14.63
C LEU A 364 -9.87 -10.65 13.26
N VAL A 365 -8.79 -11.28 12.84
CA VAL A 365 -8.77 -12.03 11.57
C VAL A 365 -9.84 -13.12 11.55
N ARG A 366 -9.99 -13.86 12.65
CA ARG A 366 -10.97 -14.95 12.76
C ARG A 366 -12.42 -14.46 12.67
N PRO A 367 -12.91 -13.55 13.53
CA PRO A 367 -14.30 -13.09 13.45
C PRO A 367 -14.60 -12.34 12.13
N ILE A 368 -13.64 -11.62 11.56
CA ILE A 368 -13.81 -11.01 10.23
C ILE A 368 -13.92 -12.09 9.15
N PHE A 369 -13.04 -13.11 9.17
CA PHE A 369 -13.09 -14.22 8.24
C PHE A 369 -14.44 -14.94 8.27
N ASP A 370 -14.98 -15.20 9.44
CA ASP A 370 -16.29 -15.82 9.63
C ASP A 370 -17.42 -14.92 9.09
N GLY A 371 -17.37 -13.62 9.39
CA GLY A 371 -18.30 -12.62 8.89
C GLY A 371 -18.29 -12.45 7.37
N LEU A 372 -17.15 -12.67 6.72
CA LEU A 372 -17.04 -12.66 5.26
C LEU A 372 -17.88 -13.77 4.60
N THR A 373 -18.22 -14.85 5.31
CA THR A 373 -19.13 -15.89 4.79
C THR A 373 -20.55 -15.35 4.55
N ALA A 374 -20.99 -14.38 5.34
CA ALA A 374 -22.26 -13.68 5.11
C ALA A 374 -22.13 -12.66 3.96
N TYR A 375 -21.00 -11.97 3.89
CA TYR A 375 -20.67 -11.07 2.77
C TYR A 375 -20.74 -11.80 1.42
N GLU A 376 -20.15 -12.99 1.32
CA GLU A 376 -20.14 -13.81 0.08
C GLU A 376 -21.54 -14.12 -0.43
N LYS A 377 -22.54 -14.18 0.44
CA LYS A 377 -23.95 -14.42 0.13
C LYS A 377 -24.75 -13.12 -0.10
N SER A 378 -24.15 -11.98 0.15
CA SER A 378 -24.78 -10.67 0.00
C SER A 378 -24.49 -10.07 -1.38
N GLU A 379 -25.23 -9.03 -1.80
CA GLU A 379 -25.01 -8.34 -3.08
C GLU A 379 -24.12 -7.09 -3.00
N PRO A 380 -24.06 -6.33 -1.88
CA PRO A 380 -23.30 -5.07 -1.81
C PRO A 380 -21.80 -5.26 -2.03
N SER A 381 -21.13 -4.22 -2.52
CA SER A 381 -19.66 -4.16 -2.52
C SER A 381 -19.10 -4.16 -1.10
N MET A 382 -17.84 -4.56 -0.93
CA MET A 382 -17.18 -4.54 0.37
C MET A 382 -17.26 -3.16 1.04
N ARG A 383 -17.10 -2.09 0.27
CA ARG A 383 -17.21 -0.73 0.78
C ARG A 383 -18.54 -0.47 1.49
N ASN A 384 -19.64 -0.94 0.90
CA ASN A 384 -20.97 -0.73 1.46
C ASN A 384 -21.32 -1.74 2.56
N TYR A 385 -20.77 -2.96 2.49
CA TYR A 385 -21.00 -4.01 3.47
C TYR A 385 -20.12 -3.88 4.72
N TYR A 386 -19.01 -3.18 4.64
CA TYR A 386 -18.01 -3.08 5.71
C TYR A 386 -18.58 -2.70 7.09
N PRO A 387 -19.50 -1.71 7.21
CA PRO A 387 -20.11 -1.41 8.50
C PRO A 387 -20.84 -2.60 9.12
N ASP A 388 -21.52 -3.41 8.31
CA ASP A 388 -22.28 -4.56 8.80
C ASP A 388 -21.33 -5.69 9.21
N LEU A 389 -20.26 -5.92 8.44
CA LEU A 389 -19.18 -6.84 8.79
C LEU A 389 -18.59 -6.49 10.17
N VAL A 390 -18.30 -5.21 10.40
CA VAL A 390 -17.73 -4.75 11.67
C VAL A 390 -18.74 -4.86 12.81
N ARG A 391 -20.01 -4.48 12.60
CA ARG A 391 -21.07 -4.58 13.63
C ARG A 391 -21.30 -6.03 14.10
N ALA A 392 -21.15 -7.00 13.19
CA ALA A 392 -21.33 -8.41 13.51
C ALA A 392 -20.32 -8.97 14.53
N ILE A 393 -19.18 -8.30 14.73
CA ILE A 393 -18.16 -8.72 15.70
C ILE A 393 -18.68 -8.44 17.13
N ASP A 394 -18.87 -9.48 17.94
CA ASP A 394 -19.26 -9.36 19.34
C ASP A 394 -18.03 -9.11 20.23
N VAL A 395 -17.90 -7.89 20.74
CA VAL A 395 -16.76 -7.47 21.56
C VAL A 395 -16.59 -8.31 22.83
N LYS A 396 -17.69 -8.68 23.50
CA LYS A 396 -17.60 -9.43 24.76
C LYS A 396 -17.09 -10.85 24.52
N THR A 397 -17.60 -11.49 23.48
CA THR A 397 -17.17 -12.82 23.06
C THR A 397 -15.71 -12.81 22.66
N GLU A 398 -15.30 -11.83 21.83
CA GLU A 398 -13.91 -11.75 21.37
C GLU A 398 -12.92 -11.42 22.50
N VAL A 399 -13.22 -10.46 23.37
CA VAL A 399 -12.36 -10.16 24.52
C VAL A 399 -12.26 -11.37 25.47
N ALA A 400 -13.35 -12.10 25.68
CA ALA A 400 -13.32 -13.32 26.51
C ALA A 400 -12.44 -14.40 25.87
N ARG A 401 -12.56 -14.61 24.57
CA ARG A 401 -11.71 -15.54 23.80
C ARG A 401 -10.25 -15.11 23.87
N ASP A 402 -9.95 -13.85 23.56
CA ASP A 402 -8.58 -13.34 23.44
C ASP A 402 -7.82 -13.36 24.75
N ASN A 403 -8.51 -13.18 25.88
CA ASN A 403 -7.91 -13.34 27.19
C ASN A 403 -7.47 -14.78 27.51
N THR A 404 -7.92 -15.78 26.74
CA THR A 404 -7.50 -17.18 26.88
C THR A 404 -6.38 -17.56 25.91
N LEU A 405 -6.06 -16.70 24.93
CA LEU A 405 -5.03 -16.95 23.94
C LEU A 405 -3.63 -16.91 24.55
N GLN A 406 -2.79 -17.80 24.07
CA GLN A 406 -1.35 -17.75 24.32
C GLN A 406 -0.69 -17.07 23.11
N PHE A 407 -0.27 -15.83 23.29
CA PHE A 407 0.49 -15.13 22.26
C PHE A 407 1.88 -15.76 22.07
N ALA A 408 2.33 -15.81 20.83
CA ALA A 408 3.67 -16.28 20.51
C ALA A 408 4.73 -15.35 21.12
N ALA A 409 5.79 -15.95 21.67
CA ALA A 409 6.91 -15.18 22.18
C ALA A 409 7.55 -14.33 21.07
N ALA A 410 8.17 -13.22 21.44
CA ALA A 410 9.00 -12.46 20.53
C ALA A 410 10.06 -13.38 19.92
N GLU A 411 10.32 -13.27 18.64
CA GLU A 411 11.42 -14.00 18.02
C GLU A 411 12.72 -13.50 18.67
N SER A 412 13.55 -14.43 19.16
CA SER A 412 14.87 -14.09 19.64
C SER A 412 15.65 -13.51 18.44
N ASN A 413 16.08 -12.25 18.58
CA ASN A 413 16.92 -11.59 17.61
C ASN A 413 18.28 -12.32 17.54
N GLU A 414 18.39 -13.34 16.72
CA GLU A 414 19.68 -13.66 16.13
C GLU A 414 19.86 -12.74 14.93
N PRO A 415 21.03 -12.10 14.79
CA PRO A 415 21.28 -11.17 13.69
C PRO A 415 21.54 -11.93 12.39
N GLU A 416 20.52 -12.55 11.81
CA GLU A 416 20.54 -12.88 10.40
C GLU A 416 20.08 -11.65 9.62
N GLY A 417 21.06 -10.92 9.09
CA GLY A 417 20.98 -9.95 8.00
C GLY A 417 19.65 -9.20 7.83
N GLN A 418 19.17 -8.51 8.86
CA GLN A 418 18.00 -7.65 8.75
C GLN A 418 18.40 -6.33 8.09
N LEU A 419 18.20 -6.23 6.79
CA LEU A 419 18.00 -4.95 6.11
C LEU A 419 16.54 -4.49 6.35
N ALA A 420 16.15 -4.45 7.61
CA ALA A 420 14.85 -3.90 8.00
C ALA A 420 15.04 -2.43 8.32
N GLY A 421 14.71 -1.56 7.38
CA GLY A 421 14.50 -0.16 7.68
C GLY A 421 13.34 -0.03 8.66
N GLU A 422 13.65 0.26 9.92
CA GLU A 422 12.67 0.72 10.88
C GLU A 422 12.17 2.07 10.39
N VAL A 423 11.01 2.07 9.74
CA VAL A 423 10.37 3.32 9.34
C VAL A 423 9.83 3.95 10.60
N VAL A 424 10.56 4.96 11.09
CA VAL A 424 10.03 5.86 12.12
C VAL A 424 8.80 6.54 11.54
N ARG A 425 7.63 6.03 11.88
CA ARG A 425 6.38 6.73 11.63
C ARG A 425 6.39 8.00 12.47
N PRO A 426 6.14 9.18 11.90
CA PRO A 426 5.75 10.30 12.73
C PRO A 426 4.52 9.85 13.53
N LYS A 427 4.61 9.94 14.87
CA LYS A 427 3.47 9.64 15.75
C LYS A 427 2.29 10.41 15.20
N ARG A 428 1.32 9.68 14.64
CA ARG A 428 0.01 10.23 14.35
C ARG A 428 -0.51 10.71 15.69
N ARG A 429 -0.66 12.02 15.90
CA ARG A 429 -1.56 12.47 16.93
C ARG A 429 -2.88 11.83 16.60
N ALA A 430 -3.40 11.02 17.50
CA ALA A 430 -4.74 10.48 17.38
C ALA A 430 -5.66 11.66 17.03
N PRO A 431 -6.69 11.48 16.17
CA PRO A 431 -7.72 12.48 16.02
C PRO A 431 -8.13 12.89 17.42
N ALA A 432 -8.11 14.21 17.71
CA ALA A 432 -8.21 14.76 19.05
C ALA A 432 -9.15 13.90 19.91
N ASP A 433 -8.53 13.25 20.87
CA ASP A 433 -9.08 12.34 21.88
C ASP A 433 -10.55 11.96 21.68
N LEU A 434 -10.81 10.93 20.86
CA LEU A 434 -12.05 10.18 21.01
C LEU A 434 -12.03 9.67 22.45
N PRO A 435 -13.04 10.02 23.27
CA PRO A 435 -13.05 9.54 24.63
C PRO A 435 -12.91 8.03 24.64
N SER A 436 -12.00 7.50 25.42
CA SER A 436 -11.87 6.06 25.66
C SER A 436 -13.10 5.50 26.42
N ASP A 437 -14.01 6.37 26.79
CA ASP A 437 -15.24 6.10 27.53
C ASP A 437 -16.29 5.49 26.57
N PRO A 438 -16.67 4.21 26.76
CA PRO A 438 -17.67 3.55 25.94
C PRO A 438 -19.03 4.26 25.96
N ASP A 439 -19.39 4.90 27.08
CA ASP A 439 -20.66 5.63 27.20
C ASP A 439 -20.64 6.90 26.36
N ALA A 440 -19.54 7.63 26.34
CA ALA A 440 -19.40 8.81 25.49
C ALA A 440 -19.43 8.45 23.98
N ILE A 441 -18.79 7.34 23.60
CA ILE A 441 -18.84 6.82 22.24
C ILE A 441 -20.26 6.41 21.85
N ALA A 442 -20.97 5.72 22.75
CA ALA A 442 -22.36 5.34 22.53
C ALA A 442 -23.26 6.58 22.35
N GLN A 443 -23.05 7.63 23.14
CA GLN A 443 -23.79 8.90 23.02
C GLN A 443 -23.48 9.63 21.70
N LEU A 444 -22.21 9.70 21.26
CA LEU A 444 -21.85 10.25 19.95
C LEU A 444 -22.57 9.52 18.82
N THR A 445 -22.53 8.19 18.84
CA THR A 445 -23.17 7.35 17.83
C THR A 445 -24.71 7.49 17.87
N ALA A 446 -25.29 7.55 19.06
CA ALA A 446 -26.73 7.80 19.20
C ALA A 446 -27.12 9.17 18.67
N GLY A 447 -26.34 10.22 18.96
CA GLY A 447 -26.55 11.57 18.45
C GLY A 447 -26.54 11.63 16.93
N GLU A 448 -25.57 10.97 16.28
CA GLU A 448 -25.50 10.90 14.81
C GLU A 448 -26.66 10.14 14.20
N ARG A 449 -27.10 9.05 14.84
CA ARG A 449 -28.31 8.35 14.42
C ARG A 449 -29.53 9.24 14.52
N PHE A 450 -29.69 10.00 15.62
CA PHE A 450 -30.82 10.93 15.78
C PHE A 450 -30.78 12.06 14.73
N ILE A 451 -29.58 12.50 14.29
CA ILE A 451 -29.44 13.43 13.14
C ILE A 451 -29.99 12.77 11.87
N ALA A 452 -29.61 11.52 11.58
CA ALA A 452 -30.10 10.78 10.41
C ALA A 452 -31.62 10.57 10.45
N ASP A 453 -32.16 10.32 11.65
CA ASP A 453 -33.60 10.16 11.92
C ASP A 453 -34.36 11.50 11.99
N ARG A 454 -33.70 12.64 11.73
CA ARG A 454 -34.22 14.00 11.85
C ARG A 454 -34.89 14.31 13.20
N ASN A 455 -34.28 13.83 14.27
CA ASN A 455 -34.69 14.08 15.64
C ASN A 455 -33.66 14.96 16.38
N PRO A 456 -33.69 16.31 16.14
CA PRO A 456 -32.68 17.22 16.66
C PRO A 456 -32.65 17.27 18.19
N ARG A 457 -33.80 17.17 18.88
CA ARG A 457 -33.84 17.21 20.36
C ARG A 457 -33.11 16.02 21.00
N ALA A 458 -33.29 14.81 20.48
CA ALA A 458 -32.61 13.65 20.99
C ALA A 458 -31.11 13.70 20.65
N ALA A 459 -30.76 14.18 19.44
CA ALA A 459 -29.37 14.39 19.03
C ALA A 459 -28.66 15.41 19.93
N GLU A 460 -29.29 16.56 20.19
CA GLU A 460 -28.76 17.60 21.07
C GLU A 460 -28.47 17.06 22.48
N THR A 461 -29.40 16.29 23.04
CA THR A 461 -29.23 15.68 24.36
C THR A 461 -28.01 14.75 24.39
N ALA A 462 -27.87 13.91 23.38
CA ALA A 462 -26.76 12.97 23.29
C ALA A 462 -25.40 13.69 23.15
N PHE A 463 -25.28 14.68 22.26
CA PHE A 463 -24.04 15.43 22.10
C PHE A 463 -23.69 16.28 23.33
N LYS A 464 -24.66 16.91 23.97
CA LYS A 464 -24.44 17.65 25.22
C LYS A 464 -23.97 16.75 26.36
N ALA A 465 -24.47 15.51 26.44
CA ALA A 465 -24.01 14.54 27.44
C ALA A 465 -22.50 14.21 27.23
N VAL A 466 -22.05 14.14 26.00
CA VAL A 466 -20.62 13.97 25.69
C VAL A 466 -19.83 15.21 26.10
N LEU A 467 -20.27 16.41 25.70
CA LEU A 467 -19.56 17.66 25.99
C LEU A 467 -19.52 18.00 27.48
N ALA A 468 -20.44 17.49 28.28
CA ALA A 468 -20.38 17.63 29.74
C ALA A 468 -19.15 16.94 30.35
N LYS A 469 -18.67 15.84 29.76
CA LYS A 469 -17.46 15.13 30.19
C LYS A 469 -16.23 15.55 29.37
N TYR A 470 -16.42 15.85 28.09
CA TYR A 470 -15.36 16.14 27.10
C TYR A 470 -15.66 17.45 26.36
N PRO A 471 -15.43 18.62 26.98
CA PRO A 471 -15.83 19.93 26.44
C PRO A 471 -15.21 20.29 25.09
N GLU A 472 -14.04 19.70 24.76
CA GLU A 472 -13.30 19.97 23.52
C GLU A 472 -13.53 18.87 22.45
N GLN A 473 -14.59 18.04 22.58
CA GLN A 473 -14.85 16.96 21.64
C GLN A 473 -15.44 17.48 20.33
N ASP A 474 -14.62 17.62 19.30
CA ASP A 474 -14.99 18.21 18.00
C ASP A 474 -16.17 17.51 17.32
N ARG A 475 -16.23 16.19 17.42
CA ARG A 475 -17.31 15.40 16.82
C ARG A 475 -18.66 15.70 17.45
N ALA A 476 -18.69 15.98 18.75
CA ALA A 476 -19.91 16.39 19.44
C ALA A 476 -20.29 17.83 19.09
N TRP A 477 -19.32 18.75 19.01
CA TRP A 477 -19.57 20.11 18.54
C TRP A 477 -20.07 20.11 17.10
N TYR A 478 -19.45 19.37 16.19
CA TYR A 478 -19.91 19.23 14.81
C TYR A 478 -21.34 18.68 14.74
N GLY A 479 -21.67 17.68 15.56
CA GLY A 479 -23.01 17.16 15.71
C GLY A 479 -24.01 18.23 16.15
N LEU A 480 -23.66 19.09 17.12
CA LEU A 480 -24.50 20.21 17.54
C LEU A 480 -24.67 21.26 16.44
N GLY A 481 -23.66 21.51 15.62
CA GLY A 481 -23.79 22.36 14.42
C GLY A 481 -24.83 21.80 13.45
N LEU A 482 -24.83 20.49 13.21
CA LEU A 482 -25.85 19.83 12.39
C LEU A 482 -27.25 19.89 13.01
N VAL A 483 -27.35 19.78 14.36
CA VAL A 483 -28.62 20.00 15.09
C VAL A 483 -29.14 21.41 14.83
N ALA A 484 -28.31 22.43 14.97
CA ALA A 484 -28.70 23.83 14.71
C ALA A 484 -29.23 24.02 13.28
N LEU A 485 -28.61 23.36 12.29
CA LEU A 485 -29.12 23.37 10.90
C LEU A 485 -30.49 22.70 10.77
N LEU A 486 -30.74 21.59 11.46
CA LEU A 486 -32.05 20.90 11.46
C LEU A 486 -33.13 21.71 12.15
N ASP A 487 -32.77 22.50 13.17
CA ASP A 487 -33.66 23.40 13.88
C ASP A 487 -33.81 24.76 13.18
N HIS A 488 -33.16 24.97 12.04
CA HIS A 488 -33.13 26.24 11.28
C HIS A 488 -32.61 27.42 12.10
N ASP A 489 -31.71 27.15 13.07
CA ASP A 489 -31.05 28.14 13.92
C ASP A 489 -29.71 28.54 13.29
N GLY A 490 -29.74 29.54 12.39
CA GLY A 490 -28.60 30.04 11.65
C GLY A 490 -27.52 30.61 12.58
N ASP A 491 -27.94 31.43 13.56
CA ASP A 491 -26.99 32.07 14.49
C ASP A 491 -26.19 31.05 15.28
N LYS A 492 -26.87 30.03 15.82
CA LYS A 492 -26.22 28.93 16.55
C LYS A 492 -25.34 28.06 15.66
N ALA A 493 -25.74 27.84 14.40
CA ALA A 493 -24.93 27.14 13.42
C ALA A 493 -23.62 27.91 13.12
N ILE A 494 -23.70 29.24 12.91
CA ILE A 494 -22.53 30.11 12.69
C ILE A 494 -21.60 30.07 13.91
N GLU A 495 -22.14 30.16 15.12
CA GLU A 495 -21.35 30.11 16.37
C GLU A 495 -20.57 28.79 16.44
N ILE A 496 -21.25 27.65 16.25
CA ILE A 496 -20.68 26.32 16.42
C ILE A 496 -19.67 25.99 15.31
N PHE A 497 -20.05 26.18 14.05
CA PHE A 497 -19.12 25.91 12.94
C PHE A 497 -17.96 26.92 12.94
N GLY A 498 -18.22 28.19 13.29
CA GLY A 498 -17.19 29.19 13.47
C GLY A 498 -16.17 28.82 14.56
N ARG A 499 -16.61 28.18 15.66
CA ARG A 499 -15.71 27.61 16.66
C ARG A 499 -14.78 26.55 16.04
N LEU A 500 -15.34 25.63 15.23
CA LEU A 500 -14.60 24.52 14.63
C LEU A 500 -13.66 24.96 13.48
N THR A 501 -13.92 26.13 12.87
CA THR A 501 -13.11 26.67 11.77
C THR A 501 -12.14 27.77 12.20
N SER A 502 -12.24 28.23 13.44
CA SER A 502 -11.42 29.32 14.00
C SER A 502 -9.93 29.00 13.92
N ALA A 503 -9.11 29.97 13.48
CA ALA A 503 -7.66 29.87 13.47
C ALA A 503 -7.04 29.78 14.90
N ASN A 504 -7.86 29.94 15.92
CA ASN A 504 -7.49 29.81 17.32
C ASN A 504 -7.44 28.33 17.75
N ARG A 505 -7.00 28.08 18.98
CA ARG A 505 -6.80 26.75 19.59
C ARG A 505 -8.00 25.78 19.52
N THR A 506 -9.17 26.24 19.11
CA THR A 506 -10.42 25.46 19.04
C THR A 506 -10.74 24.94 17.64
N ALA A 507 -9.93 25.24 16.62
CA ALA A 507 -10.15 24.66 15.30
C ALA A 507 -9.98 23.14 15.33
N SER A 508 -10.88 22.45 14.65
CA SER A 508 -10.80 20.98 14.55
C SER A 508 -9.53 20.55 13.82
N GLU A 509 -8.83 19.58 14.39
CA GLU A 509 -7.70 18.94 13.75
C GLU A 509 -8.14 17.79 12.82
N ASP A 510 -9.41 17.38 12.86
CA ASP A 510 -9.97 16.39 11.95
C ASP A 510 -10.31 17.03 10.60
N PRO A 511 -9.62 16.66 9.50
CA PRO A 511 -9.83 17.29 8.19
C PRO A 511 -11.26 17.13 7.67
N MET A 512 -11.96 16.06 8.04
CA MET A 512 -13.35 15.84 7.66
C MET A 512 -14.27 16.84 8.38
N ILE A 513 -14.11 16.95 9.71
CA ILE A 513 -14.90 17.88 10.52
C ILE A 513 -14.60 19.33 10.10
N LEU A 514 -13.32 19.67 9.94
CA LEU A 514 -12.90 21.02 9.56
C LEU A 514 -13.44 21.43 8.20
N ALA A 515 -13.29 20.60 7.17
CA ALA A 515 -13.75 20.93 5.81
C ALA A 515 -15.27 21.05 5.72
N TRP A 516 -16.00 20.11 6.31
CA TRP A 516 -17.45 20.20 6.34
C TRP A 516 -17.96 21.35 7.20
N SER A 517 -17.28 21.70 8.29
CA SER A 517 -17.63 22.89 9.07
C SER A 517 -17.50 24.16 8.25
N HIS A 518 -16.42 24.32 7.46
CA HIS A 518 -16.29 25.42 6.52
C HIS A 518 -17.42 25.42 5.48
N VAL A 519 -17.77 24.27 4.90
CA VAL A 519 -18.87 24.17 3.91
C VAL A 519 -20.20 24.56 4.53
N TYR A 520 -20.53 24.07 5.72
CA TYR A 520 -21.81 24.39 6.37
C TYR A 520 -21.86 25.84 6.84
N LEU A 521 -20.76 26.39 7.36
CA LEU A 521 -20.64 27.79 7.71
C LEU A 521 -20.87 28.68 6.47
N ALA A 522 -20.23 28.34 5.35
CA ALA A 522 -20.41 29.04 4.09
C ALA A 522 -21.87 29.04 3.62
N ARG A 523 -22.56 27.90 3.74
CA ARG A 523 -23.97 27.77 3.37
C ARG A 523 -24.89 28.67 4.20
N VAL A 524 -24.68 28.72 5.50
CA VAL A 524 -25.45 29.57 6.40
C VAL A 524 -25.17 31.05 6.09
N LEU A 525 -23.91 31.44 5.97
CA LEU A 525 -23.53 32.81 5.59
C LEU A 525 -24.12 33.24 4.24
N ASN A 526 -24.16 32.32 3.26
CA ASN A 526 -24.82 32.59 1.98
C ASN A 526 -26.33 32.80 2.13
N ALA A 527 -26.99 32.01 2.97
CA ALA A 527 -28.43 32.19 3.25
C ALA A 527 -28.73 33.50 3.95
N GLU A 528 -27.79 34.00 4.77
CA GLU A 528 -27.87 35.30 5.45
C GLU A 528 -27.47 36.50 4.57
N GLY A 529 -27.05 36.24 3.33
CA GLY A 529 -26.61 37.27 2.39
C GLY A 529 -25.17 37.75 2.57
N GLU A 530 -24.40 37.15 3.45
CA GLU A 530 -22.97 37.44 3.72
C GLU A 530 -22.05 36.79 2.67
N LEU A 531 -22.23 37.19 1.39
CA LEU A 531 -21.67 36.51 0.23
C LEU A 531 -20.12 36.42 0.26
N GLU A 532 -19.44 37.50 0.64
CA GLU A 532 -17.97 37.53 0.65
C GLU A 532 -17.41 36.62 1.75
N LYS A 533 -18.06 36.59 2.91
CA LYS A 533 -17.66 35.65 3.97
C LYS A 533 -17.93 34.20 3.54
N SER A 534 -19.05 33.94 2.91
CA SER A 534 -19.39 32.63 2.37
C SER A 534 -18.34 32.14 1.35
N LYS A 535 -17.91 33.00 0.41
CA LYS A 535 -16.83 32.66 -0.54
C LYS A 535 -15.52 32.34 0.17
N SER A 536 -15.16 33.13 1.17
CA SER A 536 -13.95 32.90 1.97
C SER A 536 -13.98 31.54 2.67
N GLU A 537 -15.15 31.15 3.20
CA GLU A 537 -15.30 29.85 3.87
C GLU A 537 -15.25 28.67 2.88
N TYR A 538 -15.85 28.79 1.67
CA TYR A 538 -15.67 27.76 0.64
C TYR A 538 -14.21 27.61 0.19
N GLN A 539 -13.50 28.73 0.04
CA GLN A 539 -12.06 28.71 -0.27
C GLN A 539 -11.25 28.04 0.85
N ALA A 540 -11.59 28.34 2.11
CA ALA A 540 -11.00 27.70 3.25
C ALA A 540 -11.28 26.18 3.28
N ALA A 541 -12.51 25.75 2.94
CA ALA A 541 -12.83 24.33 2.81
C ALA A 541 -11.95 23.62 1.76
N LEU A 542 -11.73 24.27 0.61
CA LEU A 542 -10.87 23.74 -0.45
C LEU A 542 -9.39 23.68 -0.05
N ALA A 543 -8.96 24.54 0.87
CA ALA A 543 -7.61 24.57 1.39
C ALA A 543 -7.32 23.51 2.47
N VAL A 544 -8.36 22.83 2.99
CA VAL A 544 -8.18 21.78 4.02
C VAL A 544 -7.54 20.55 3.41
N GLN A 545 -6.31 20.29 3.79
CA GLN A 545 -5.59 19.10 3.33
C GLN A 545 -6.13 17.83 3.99
N GLY A 546 -6.32 16.78 3.20
CA GLY A 546 -6.88 15.52 3.68
C GLY A 546 -8.38 15.53 3.90
N ALA A 547 -9.07 16.59 3.45
CA ALA A 547 -10.53 16.64 3.45
C ALA A 547 -11.14 15.58 2.53
N PRO A 548 -12.35 15.06 2.84
CA PRO A 548 -13.07 14.18 1.92
C PRO A 548 -13.33 14.86 0.58
N ALA A 549 -13.17 14.15 -0.54
CA ALA A 549 -13.42 14.65 -1.88
C ALA A 549 -14.82 15.28 -2.01
N LYS A 550 -15.82 14.70 -1.36
CA LYS A 550 -17.19 15.25 -1.34
C LYS A 550 -17.30 16.63 -0.69
N ALA A 551 -16.46 16.95 0.29
CA ALA A 551 -16.44 18.28 0.89
C ALA A 551 -15.84 19.30 -0.08
N HIS A 552 -14.76 18.94 -0.78
CA HIS A 552 -14.14 19.77 -1.82
C HIS A 552 -15.09 19.95 -3.02
N GLU A 553 -15.73 18.89 -3.50
CA GLU A 553 -16.72 18.96 -4.59
C GLU A 553 -17.88 19.90 -4.23
N ALA A 554 -18.42 19.78 -3.00
CA ALA A 554 -19.48 20.66 -2.52
C ALA A 554 -18.99 22.12 -2.46
N ALA A 555 -17.81 22.36 -1.88
CA ALA A 555 -17.23 23.69 -1.79
C ALA A 555 -16.97 24.31 -3.17
N GLN A 556 -16.38 23.54 -4.10
CA GLN A 556 -16.06 24.00 -5.44
C GLN A 556 -17.30 24.33 -6.25
N LYS A 557 -18.32 23.46 -6.21
CA LYS A 557 -19.58 23.66 -6.90
C LYS A 557 -20.30 24.91 -6.37
N GLU A 558 -20.45 25.02 -5.05
CA GLU A 558 -21.21 26.09 -4.44
C GLU A 558 -20.49 27.46 -4.52
N LEU A 559 -19.15 27.46 -4.49
CA LEU A 559 -18.34 28.64 -4.80
C LEU A 559 -18.55 29.09 -6.26
N GLY A 560 -18.56 28.17 -7.23
CA GLY A 560 -18.84 28.47 -8.63
C GLY A 560 -20.26 29.04 -8.84
N ASP A 561 -21.25 28.50 -8.12
CA ASP A 561 -22.64 29.01 -8.16
C ASP A 561 -22.74 30.44 -7.59
N LEU A 562 -21.92 30.79 -6.59
CA LEU A 562 -21.86 32.16 -6.06
C LEU A 562 -21.19 33.14 -7.03
N ASP A 563 -20.15 32.74 -7.74
CA ASP A 563 -19.45 33.59 -8.71
C ASP A 563 -20.30 33.87 -9.96
N LEU A 564 -21.25 32.97 -10.29
CA LEU A 564 -22.18 33.16 -11.39
C LEU A 564 -23.35 34.09 -11.03
N ARG A 565 -23.61 34.38 -9.75
CA ARG A 565 -24.63 35.36 -9.33
C ARG A 565 -24.10 36.77 -9.60
N LYS A 566 -24.66 37.44 -10.62
CA LYS A 566 -24.42 38.88 -10.84
C LYS A 566 -24.79 39.66 -9.57
N PRO A 567 -23.99 40.64 -9.16
CA PRO A 567 -24.38 41.52 -8.06
C PRO A 567 -25.71 42.14 -8.43
N ALA A 568 -26.72 41.94 -7.56
CA ALA A 568 -27.99 42.62 -7.70
C ALA A 568 -27.72 44.13 -7.64
N GLU A 569 -27.95 44.84 -8.74
CA GLU A 569 -27.98 46.31 -8.72
C GLU A 569 -28.96 46.70 -7.62
N ARG A 570 -28.44 47.32 -6.57
CA ARG A 570 -29.30 47.93 -5.54
C ARG A 570 -30.05 49.10 -6.18
N PRO A 571 -31.35 49.20 -5.97
CA PRO A 571 -32.13 50.35 -6.45
C PRO A 571 -31.70 51.65 -5.79
#